data_f766c2cfd46324c6308425695af2cd29
#
_entry.id   f766c2cfd46324c6308425695af2cd29
#
_cell.length_a   1.000
_cell.length_b   1.000
_cell.length_c   1.000
_cell.angle_alpha   90.00
_cell.angle_beta   90.00
_cell.angle_gamma   90.00
#
_symmetry.space_group_name_H-M   'P 1'
#
loop_
_entity.id
_entity.type
_entity.pdbx_description
1 polymer ?
#
loop_
_entity_poly.entity_id
_entity_poly.type
_entity_poly.pdbx_seq_one_letter_code
_entity_poly.pdbx_strand_id
1 'polypeptide(L)'
;MNKASGGDGIPVELFQILKDDAMKVLHSICQQIWKTQQWPQDYKRSVFIPIEKKDNAKECSNYHTIALISHANKVKLKILQARLQQYMNHELRDVQAGFRKGRGTRDQIANIHWIIKKPRVPEKHVLLLH
;
A
#
# COMPACT_ATOMS: atom_id res chain seq x y z
N MET A 1 8.89 1.87 -20.50
CA MET A 1 7.91 1.03 -19.77
C MET A 1 6.65 1.83 -19.60
N ASN A 2 5.61 1.55 -20.37
CA ASN A 2 4.33 2.27 -20.28
C ASN A 2 3.60 1.81 -19.01
N LYS A 3 3.58 2.66 -17.99
CA LYS A 3 2.75 2.43 -16.81
C LYS A 3 1.36 2.99 -17.06
N ALA A 4 0.33 2.24 -16.64
CA ALA A 4 -1.06 2.70 -16.77
C ALA A 4 -1.26 4.04 -16.04
N SER A 5 -1.89 4.99 -16.71
CA SER A 5 -2.32 6.25 -16.12
C SER A 5 -3.46 6.04 -15.14
N GLY A 6 -3.64 6.96 -14.21
CA GLY A 6 -4.82 6.99 -13.35
C GLY A 6 -6.05 7.55 -14.08
N GLY A 7 -7.12 7.83 -13.33
CA GLY A 7 -8.35 8.40 -13.87
C GLY A 7 -8.22 9.81 -14.47
N ASP A 8 -7.08 10.47 -14.21
CA ASP A 8 -6.72 11.77 -14.78
C ASP A 8 -6.07 11.67 -16.18
N GLY A 9 -5.77 10.47 -16.65
CA GLY A 9 -5.12 10.24 -17.94
C GLY A 9 -3.66 10.69 -18.03
N ILE A 10 -3.06 11.19 -16.94
CA ILE A 10 -1.70 11.74 -16.93
C ILE A 10 -0.69 10.58 -16.82
N PRO A 11 0.17 10.36 -17.83
CA PRO A 11 1.18 9.32 -17.76
C PRO A 11 2.34 9.71 -16.83
N VAL A 12 2.99 8.71 -16.23
CA VAL A 12 4.12 8.93 -15.31
C VAL A 12 5.33 9.57 -16.02
N GLU A 13 5.47 9.34 -17.30
CA GLU A 13 6.54 9.89 -18.16
C GLU A 13 6.51 11.42 -18.16
N LEU A 14 5.33 12.03 -18.05
CA LEU A 14 5.21 13.49 -17.97
C LEU A 14 5.94 14.04 -16.73
N PHE A 15 5.82 13.38 -15.59
CA PHE A 15 6.53 13.78 -14.36
C PHE A 15 8.05 13.62 -14.50
N GLN A 16 8.51 12.66 -15.31
CA GLN A 16 9.93 12.46 -15.58
C GLN A 16 10.51 13.54 -16.50
N ILE A 17 9.71 14.02 -17.47
CA ILE A 17 10.10 15.09 -18.40
C ILE A 17 10.14 16.44 -17.68
N LEU A 18 9.10 16.75 -16.90
CA LEU A 18 8.94 18.06 -16.23
C LEU A 18 9.81 18.21 -14.97
N LYS A 19 10.33 17.12 -14.40
CA LYS A 19 11.22 17.09 -13.22
C LYS A 19 10.86 18.16 -12.14
N ASP A 20 11.65 19.24 -12.10
CA ASP A 20 11.54 20.28 -11.08
C ASP A 20 10.24 21.07 -11.15
N ASP A 21 9.72 21.31 -12.34
CA ASP A 21 8.45 22.03 -12.51
C ASP A 21 7.27 21.17 -12.07
N ALA A 22 7.29 19.86 -12.33
CA ALA A 22 6.29 18.95 -11.77
C ALA A 22 6.34 18.94 -10.24
N MET A 23 7.54 18.99 -9.65
CA MET A 23 7.69 19.04 -8.19
C MET A 23 7.14 20.34 -7.59
N LYS A 24 7.36 21.49 -8.24
CA LYS A 24 6.80 22.78 -7.81
C LYS A 24 5.27 22.77 -7.84
N VAL A 25 4.68 22.26 -8.93
CA VAL A 25 3.23 22.14 -9.08
C VAL A 25 2.65 21.20 -8.01
N LEU A 26 3.23 20.01 -7.83
CA LEU A 26 2.78 19.07 -6.80
C LEU A 26 2.88 19.65 -5.38
N HIS A 27 3.94 20.38 -5.09
CA HIS A 27 4.12 21.07 -3.82
C HIS A 27 3.03 22.12 -3.59
N SER A 28 2.76 22.95 -4.62
CA SER A 28 1.69 23.97 -4.56
C SER A 28 0.32 23.33 -4.32
N ILE A 29 -0.01 22.24 -5.01
CA ILE A 29 -1.24 21.48 -4.80
C ILE A 29 -1.33 20.95 -3.36
N CYS A 30 -0.24 20.37 -2.84
CA CYS A 30 -0.20 19.88 -1.46
C CYS A 30 -0.43 21.01 -0.45
N GLN A 31 0.19 22.17 -0.65
CA GLN A 31 -0.01 23.33 0.22
C GLN A 31 -1.46 23.84 0.16
N GLN A 32 -2.06 23.89 -1.03
CA GLN A 32 -3.45 24.29 -1.18
C GLN A 32 -4.40 23.33 -0.47
N ILE A 33 -4.23 22.01 -0.64
CA ILE A 33 -5.01 21.01 0.06
C ILE A 33 -4.88 21.18 1.57
N TRP A 34 -3.67 21.44 2.06
CA TRP A 34 -3.42 21.63 3.49
C TRP A 34 -4.15 22.87 4.04
N LYS A 35 -4.10 23.98 3.31
CA LYS A 35 -4.74 25.25 3.70
C LYS A 35 -6.26 25.19 3.63
N THR A 36 -6.81 24.62 2.56
CA THR A 36 -8.25 24.64 2.29
C THR A 36 -8.99 23.42 2.84
N GLN A 37 -8.28 22.34 3.20
CA GLN A 37 -8.83 21.02 3.55
C GLN A 37 -9.70 20.43 2.43
N GLN A 38 -9.62 20.97 1.23
CA GLN A 38 -10.36 20.51 0.06
C GLN A 38 -9.46 19.70 -0.87
N TRP A 39 -9.96 18.56 -1.29
CA TRP A 39 -9.27 17.65 -2.18
C TRP A 39 -9.76 17.83 -3.61
N PRO A 40 -8.87 17.89 -4.61
CA PRO A 40 -9.26 17.83 -6.01
C PRO A 40 -10.11 16.60 -6.29
N GLN A 41 -11.10 16.75 -7.17
CA GLN A 41 -12.02 15.63 -7.49
C GLN A 41 -11.29 14.43 -8.08
N ASP A 42 -10.25 14.67 -8.88
CA ASP A 42 -9.43 13.59 -9.46
C ASP A 42 -8.66 12.77 -8.43
N TYR A 43 -8.38 13.33 -7.26
CA TYR A 43 -7.76 12.59 -6.16
C TYR A 43 -8.74 11.69 -5.40
N LYS A 44 -10.04 11.94 -5.56
CA LYS A 44 -11.11 11.14 -4.95
C LYS A 44 -11.56 9.98 -5.84
N ARG A 45 -11.11 9.95 -7.08
CA ARG A 45 -11.49 8.93 -8.05
C ARG A 45 -10.39 7.91 -8.25
N SER A 46 -10.78 6.66 -8.36
CA SER A 46 -9.92 5.55 -8.78
C SER A 46 -10.60 4.77 -9.90
N VAL A 47 -9.80 4.29 -10.83
CA VAL A 47 -10.26 3.39 -11.88
C VAL A 47 -9.98 1.96 -11.41
N PHE A 48 -11.02 1.13 -11.34
CA PHE A 48 -10.88 -0.27 -10.97
C PHE A 48 -10.70 -1.12 -12.22
N ILE A 49 -9.61 -1.87 -12.24
CA ILE A 49 -9.33 -2.84 -13.31
C ILE A 49 -9.58 -4.23 -12.73
N PRO A 50 -10.55 -5.00 -13.25
CA PRO A 50 -10.73 -6.38 -12.88
C PRO A 50 -9.62 -7.24 -13.48
N ILE A 51 -8.96 -8.06 -12.68
CA ILE A 51 -7.99 -9.07 -13.10
C ILE A 51 -8.58 -10.43 -12.79
N GLU A 52 -8.61 -11.26 -13.78
CA GLU A 52 -9.12 -12.61 -13.68
C GLU A 52 -8.26 -13.48 -12.76
N LYS A 53 -8.91 -14.15 -11.79
CA LYS A 53 -8.33 -15.27 -11.07
C LYS A 53 -8.31 -16.49 -11.98
N LYS A 54 -7.49 -17.47 -11.69
CA LYS A 54 -7.49 -18.74 -12.42
C LYS A 54 -8.90 -19.36 -12.36
N ASP A 55 -9.36 -19.81 -13.52
CA ASP A 55 -10.55 -20.65 -13.72
C ASP A 55 -11.91 -19.96 -13.53
N ASN A 56 -12.59 -19.75 -14.65
CA ASN A 56 -13.98 -19.34 -14.83
C ASN A 56 -14.27 -17.81 -14.74
N ALA A 57 -14.06 -17.12 -15.87
CA ALA A 57 -14.33 -15.68 -16.04
C ALA A 57 -15.83 -15.28 -15.94
N LYS A 58 -16.73 -16.22 -15.72
CA LYS A 58 -18.18 -15.93 -15.74
C LYS A 58 -18.72 -15.40 -14.42
N GLU A 59 -17.98 -15.51 -13.32
CA GLU A 59 -18.42 -15.10 -12.00
C GLU A 59 -17.63 -13.90 -11.49
N CYS A 60 -18.31 -12.87 -10.98
CA CYS A 60 -17.66 -11.69 -10.40
C CYS A 60 -16.71 -12.01 -9.24
N SER A 61 -16.98 -13.07 -8.49
CA SER A 61 -16.13 -13.58 -7.39
C SER A 61 -14.75 -14.03 -7.88
N ASN A 62 -14.61 -14.34 -9.17
CA ASN A 62 -13.36 -14.79 -9.78
C ASN A 62 -12.46 -13.66 -10.28
N TYR A 63 -12.75 -12.42 -9.92
CA TYR A 63 -11.92 -11.28 -10.24
C TYR A 63 -11.28 -10.66 -9.01
N HIS A 64 -10.02 -10.25 -9.15
CA HIS A 64 -9.37 -9.30 -8.26
C HIS A 64 -9.46 -7.91 -8.88
N THR A 65 -9.80 -6.92 -8.10
CA THR A 65 -9.79 -5.53 -8.56
C THR A 65 -8.49 -4.84 -8.17
N ILE A 66 -7.85 -4.18 -9.12
CA ILE A 66 -6.75 -3.25 -8.86
C ILE A 66 -7.26 -1.83 -9.02
N ALA A 67 -7.11 -1.01 -7.99
CA ALA A 67 -7.45 0.40 -8.03
C ALA A 67 -6.28 1.21 -8.59
N LEU A 68 -6.50 1.89 -9.71
CA LEU A 68 -5.55 2.85 -10.29
C LEU A 68 -5.94 4.25 -9.84
N ILE A 69 -5.07 4.86 -9.07
CA ILE A 69 -5.14 6.26 -8.67
C ILE A 69 -4.16 7.10 -9.50
N SER A 70 -4.39 8.41 -9.57
CA SER A 70 -3.51 9.34 -10.28
C SER A 70 -2.07 9.29 -9.77
N HIS A 71 -1.09 9.55 -10.64
CA HIS A 71 0.32 9.55 -10.26
C HIS A 71 0.64 10.66 -9.25
N ALA A 72 0.01 11.81 -9.37
CA ALA A 72 0.12 12.92 -8.41
C ALA A 72 -0.34 12.48 -7.00
N ASN A 73 -1.46 11.77 -6.92
CA ASN A 73 -1.94 11.22 -5.64
C ASN A 73 -1.00 10.15 -5.07
N LYS A 74 -0.41 9.29 -5.91
CA LYS A 74 0.61 8.32 -5.49
C LYS A 74 1.84 8.98 -4.86
N VAL A 75 2.32 10.10 -5.44
CA VAL A 75 3.45 10.85 -4.88
C VAL A 75 3.10 11.38 -3.49
N LYS A 76 1.94 12.00 -3.33
CA LYS A 76 1.46 12.48 -2.03
C LYS A 76 1.34 11.37 -1.00
N LEU A 77 0.74 10.24 -1.37
CA LEU A 77 0.64 9.09 -0.46
C LEU A 77 2.00 8.57 -0.03
N LYS A 78 3.01 8.58 -0.92
CA LYS A 78 4.39 8.21 -0.57
C LYS A 78 5.02 9.18 0.42
N ILE A 79 4.76 10.48 0.30
CA ILE A 79 5.26 11.48 1.25
C ILE A 79 4.64 11.23 2.63
N LEU A 80 3.33 11.01 2.69
CA LEU A 80 2.63 10.68 3.93
C LEU A 80 3.13 9.37 4.53
N GLN A 81 3.29 8.33 3.70
CA GLN A 81 3.83 7.04 4.12
C GLN A 81 5.22 7.19 4.74
N ALA A 82 6.12 7.96 4.10
CA ALA A 82 7.48 8.16 4.60
C ALA A 82 7.50 8.85 5.99
N ARG A 83 6.62 9.83 6.21
CA ARG A 83 6.47 10.50 7.50
C ARG A 83 5.88 9.58 8.56
N LEU A 84 4.80 8.87 8.24
CA LEU A 84 4.16 7.93 9.16
C LEU A 84 5.05 6.74 9.49
N GLN A 85 5.88 6.28 8.54
CA GLN A 85 6.78 5.15 8.75
C GLN A 85 7.77 5.40 9.89
N GLN A 86 8.28 6.61 10.03
CA GLN A 86 9.20 6.98 11.12
C GLN A 86 8.48 6.87 12.47
N TYR A 87 7.27 7.40 12.56
CA TYR A 87 6.46 7.33 13.78
C TYR A 87 6.04 5.89 14.10
N MET A 88 5.50 5.18 13.11
CA MET A 88 5.03 3.81 13.29
C MET A 88 6.14 2.84 13.71
N ASN A 89 7.36 3.00 13.19
CA ASN A 89 8.48 2.14 13.57
C ASN A 89 8.83 2.25 15.06
N HIS A 90 8.54 3.40 15.67
CA HIS A 90 8.75 3.62 17.11
C HIS A 90 7.63 3.04 17.96
N GLU A 91 6.38 3.14 17.48
CA GLU A 91 5.19 2.69 18.22
C GLU A 91 4.89 1.20 18.05
N LEU A 92 5.30 0.60 16.94
CA LEU A 92 5.03 -0.81 16.67
C LEU A 92 5.90 -1.73 17.54
N ARG A 93 5.25 -2.63 18.26
CA ARG A 93 5.93 -3.69 19.03
C ARG A 93 6.76 -4.58 18.12
N ASP A 94 7.86 -5.13 18.64
CA ASP A 94 8.76 -6.00 17.88
C ASP A 94 8.13 -7.29 17.37
N VAL A 95 7.05 -7.73 18.00
CA VAL A 95 6.29 -8.90 17.56
C VAL A 95 5.47 -8.67 16.28
N GLN A 96 5.18 -7.40 15.94
CA GLN A 96 4.46 -7.07 14.72
C GLN A 96 5.34 -7.31 13.49
N ALA A 97 4.95 -8.24 12.65
CA ALA A 97 5.67 -8.59 11.43
C ALA A 97 5.00 -8.06 10.16
N GLY A 98 3.67 -7.97 10.14
CA GLY A 98 2.91 -7.52 8.98
C GLY A 98 3.27 -6.09 8.58
N PHE A 99 3.50 -5.88 7.27
CA PHE A 99 3.83 -4.58 6.67
C PHE A 99 5.08 -3.88 7.22
N ARG A 100 5.96 -4.61 7.91
CA ARG A 100 7.20 -4.08 8.48
C ARG A 100 8.41 -4.45 7.61
N LYS A 101 9.24 -3.44 7.31
CA LYS A 101 10.48 -3.65 6.54
C LYS A 101 11.44 -4.59 7.29
N GLY A 102 12.00 -5.56 6.59
CA GLY A 102 12.93 -6.53 7.17
C GLY A 102 12.27 -7.70 7.94
N ARG A 103 10.93 -7.75 7.99
CA ARG A 103 10.18 -8.88 8.56
C ARG A 103 9.54 -9.68 7.44
N GLY A 104 10.05 -10.87 7.19
CA GLY A 104 9.56 -11.76 6.13
C GLY A 104 8.52 -12.77 6.62
N THR A 105 7.66 -13.22 5.72
CA THR A 105 6.72 -14.33 5.99
C THR A 105 7.46 -15.61 6.40
N ARG A 106 8.68 -15.84 5.85
CA ARG A 106 9.52 -16.99 6.20
C ARG A 106 9.87 -17.03 7.69
N ASP A 107 10.23 -15.89 8.26
CA ASP A 107 10.60 -15.78 9.68
C ASP A 107 9.39 -16.07 10.56
N GLN A 108 8.21 -15.62 10.16
CA GLN A 108 6.98 -15.88 10.91
C GLN A 108 6.57 -17.35 10.82
N ILE A 109 6.70 -17.98 9.66
CA ILE A 109 6.48 -19.42 9.49
C ILE A 109 7.48 -20.21 10.36
N ALA A 110 8.76 -19.83 10.39
CA ALA A 110 9.76 -20.46 11.24
C ALA A 110 9.42 -20.33 12.74
N ASN A 111 8.97 -19.15 13.18
CA ASN A 111 8.52 -18.92 14.54
C ASN A 111 7.32 -19.81 14.92
N ILE A 112 6.32 -19.93 14.04
CA ILE A 112 5.17 -20.80 14.25
C ILE A 112 5.62 -22.26 14.33
N HIS A 113 6.47 -22.72 13.41
CA HIS A 113 7.03 -24.07 13.44
C HIS A 113 7.81 -24.34 14.72
N TRP A 114 8.59 -23.38 15.20
CA TRP A 114 9.33 -23.51 16.44
C TRP A 114 8.38 -23.64 17.65
N ILE A 115 7.31 -22.84 17.72
CA ILE A 115 6.28 -22.91 18.77
C ILE A 115 5.60 -24.29 18.76
N ILE A 116 5.23 -24.79 17.58
CA ILE A 116 4.56 -26.08 17.42
C ILE A 116 5.50 -27.24 17.81
N LYS A 117 6.78 -27.16 17.46
CA LYS A 117 7.79 -28.20 17.76
C LYS A 117 8.30 -28.18 19.22
N LYS A 118 8.11 -27.06 19.91
CA LYS A 118 8.53 -26.97 21.31
C LYS A 118 7.79 -28.03 22.11
N PRO A 119 8.50 -28.92 22.88
CA PRO A 119 7.85 -29.96 23.65
C PRO A 119 6.76 -29.33 24.53
N ARG A 120 5.56 -29.86 24.43
CA ARG A 120 4.42 -29.39 25.20
C ARG A 120 4.75 -29.60 26.68
N VAL A 121 4.96 -28.54 27.40
CA VAL A 121 4.87 -28.58 28.85
C VAL A 121 3.41 -28.97 29.12
N PRO A 122 3.15 -30.07 29.81
CA PRO A 122 1.79 -30.49 30.09
C PRO A 122 1.09 -29.32 30.78
N GLU A 123 -0.07 -28.89 30.27
CA GLU A 123 -0.93 -27.79 30.76
C GLU A 123 -0.91 -26.41 30.04
N LYS A 124 -0.19 -26.22 28.95
CA LYS A 124 -0.35 -24.96 28.19
C LYS A 124 -0.97 -25.19 26.82
N HIS A 125 -2.21 -24.77 26.66
CA HIS A 125 -2.86 -24.70 25.36
C HIS A 125 -2.35 -23.46 24.58
N VAL A 126 -1.83 -23.67 23.38
CA VAL A 126 -1.49 -22.56 22.47
C VAL A 126 -2.73 -22.28 21.62
N LEU A 127 -3.38 -21.15 21.86
CA LEU A 127 -4.49 -20.67 21.04
C LEU A 127 -3.90 -19.86 19.87
N LEU A 128 -4.07 -20.36 18.65
CA LEU A 128 -3.82 -19.61 17.43
C LEU A 128 -5.16 -18.94 17.04
N LEU A 129 -5.24 -17.63 17.26
CA LEU A 129 -6.36 -16.84 16.79
C LEU A 129 -6.13 -16.45 15.34
N HIS A 130 -7.11 -16.70 14.49
CA HIS A 130 -7.12 -16.38 13.07
C HIS A 130 -7.76 -15.00 12.86
#